data_1c7a6c2cffb799641598c286cbc027f4
#
_entry.id   1c7a6c2cffb799641598c286cbc027f4
#
_cell.length_a   1.000
_cell.length_b   1.000
_cell.length_c   1.000
_cell.angle_alpha   90.00
_cell.angle_beta   90.00
_cell.angle_gamma   90.00
#
_symmetry.space_group_name_H-M   'P 1'
#
loop_
_entity.id
_entity.type
_entity.pdbx_description
1 polymer ?
#
loop_
_entity_poly.entity_id
_entity_poly.type
_entity_poly.pdbx_seq_one_letter_code
_entity_poly.pdbx_strand_id
1 'polypeptide(L)'
;CPRAIEEIRYAMYCVRYNVEERQDYDAVQALLAHIPEKERDRVYVYGLSSCSAWYIQAGLQPPMRYCDWQPHYIRLAPEIGREIENYLCGGEARWVVTGADTVEPDTVAAILESEYTCVDTQSGYSLWKK
;
A
#
# COMPACT_ATOMS: atom_id res chain seq x y z
N CYS A 1 21.51 14.38 2.42
CA CYS A 1 21.81 13.05 2.95
C CYS A 1 20.54 12.19 3.02
N PRO A 2 20.51 11.01 2.36
CA PRO A 2 19.32 10.16 2.36
C PRO A 2 18.81 9.79 3.75
N ARG A 3 19.73 9.55 4.69
CA ARG A 3 19.37 9.22 6.08
C ARG A 3 18.65 10.36 6.78
N ALA A 4 19.07 11.60 6.56
CA ALA A 4 18.42 12.77 7.14
C ALA A 4 16.98 12.92 6.62
N ILE A 5 16.73 12.63 5.35
CA ILE A 5 15.39 12.65 4.74
C ILE A 5 14.51 11.56 5.36
N GLU A 6 15.05 10.38 5.57
CA GLU A 6 14.32 9.26 6.20
C GLU A 6 13.93 9.59 7.65
N GLU A 7 14.85 10.18 8.41
CA GLU A 7 14.57 10.57 9.79
C GLU A 7 13.51 11.66 9.86
N ILE A 8 13.53 12.61 8.93
CA ILE A 8 12.49 13.65 8.83
C ILE A 8 11.13 13.03 8.50
N ARG A 9 11.07 12.12 7.53
CA ARG A 9 9.81 11.42 7.19
C ARG A 9 9.23 10.66 8.37
N TYR A 10 10.08 9.94 9.08
CA TYR A 10 9.66 9.19 10.27
C TYR A 10 9.16 10.13 11.37
N ALA A 11 9.87 11.21 11.64
CA ALA A 11 9.45 12.20 12.63
C ALA A 11 8.09 12.82 12.25
N MET A 12 7.90 13.19 10.99
CA MET A 12 6.63 13.73 10.50
C MET A 12 5.49 12.71 10.63
N TYR A 13 5.76 11.45 10.31
CA TYR A 13 4.80 10.38 10.47
C TYR A 13 4.38 10.22 11.95
N CYS A 14 5.34 10.16 12.86
CA CYS A 14 5.07 10.02 14.30
C CYS A 14 4.22 11.17 14.84
N VAL A 15 4.54 12.40 14.46
CA VAL A 15 3.77 13.58 14.87
C VAL A 15 2.33 13.52 14.34
N ARG A 16 2.16 13.13 13.09
CA ARG A 16 0.84 13.11 12.44
C ARG A 16 -0.06 11.99 12.96
N TYR A 17 0.50 10.83 13.26
CA TYR A 17 -0.25 9.63 13.61
C TYR A 17 -0.06 9.17 15.05
N ASN A 18 0.67 9.92 15.86
CA ASN A 18 0.96 9.61 17.26
C ASN A 18 1.52 8.18 17.43
N VAL A 19 2.47 7.81 16.58
CA VAL A 19 3.11 6.50 16.59
C VAL A 19 4.41 6.58 17.37
N GLU A 20 4.58 5.72 18.35
CA GLU A 20 5.78 5.65 19.18
C GLU A 20 6.80 4.61 18.69
N GLU A 21 6.35 3.62 17.92
CA GLU A 21 7.18 2.49 17.50
C GLU A 21 7.65 2.61 16.05
N ARG A 22 8.89 2.20 15.84
CA ARG A 22 9.55 2.23 14.52
C ARG A 22 9.28 0.97 13.69
N GLN A 23 8.61 -0.03 14.23
CA GLN A 23 8.41 -1.31 13.56
C GLN A 23 7.73 -1.19 12.19
N ASP A 24 6.68 -0.41 12.10
CA ASP A 24 5.95 -0.22 10.85
C ASP A 24 6.81 0.49 9.80
N TYR A 25 7.59 1.50 10.21
CA TYR A 25 8.51 2.19 9.31
C TYR A 25 9.57 1.25 8.75
N ASP A 26 10.17 0.43 9.59
CA ASP A 26 11.20 -0.53 9.16
C ASP A 26 10.61 -1.59 8.22
N ALA A 27 9.38 -2.06 8.48
CA ALA A 27 8.67 -2.97 7.60
C ALA A 27 8.39 -2.34 6.22
N VAL A 28 7.95 -1.09 6.19
CA VAL A 28 7.72 -0.34 4.94
C VAL A 28 9.02 -0.23 4.13
N GLN A 29 10.12 0.12 4.77
CA GLN A 29 11.43 0.23 4.10
C GLN A 29 11.92 -1.13 3.59
N ALA A 30 11.71 -2.21 4.34
CA ALA A 30 12.04 -3.56 3.92
C ALA A 30 11.27 -3.99 2.66
N LEU A 31 9.99 -3.65 2.59
CA LEU A 31 9.18 -3.92 1.39
C LEU A 31 9.63 -3.07 0.20
N LEU A 32 9.92 -1.78 0.42
CA LEU A 32 10.41 -0.89 -0.63
C LEU A 32 11.73 -1.36 -1.24
N ALA A 33 12.57 -2.07 -0.47
CA ALA A 33 13.83 -2.60 -0.97
C ALA A 33 13.63 -3.58 -2.13
N HIS A 34 12.47 -4.23 -2.25
CA HIS A 34 12.16 -5.11 -3.38
C HIS A 34 11.72 -4.36 -4.63
N ILE A 35 11.37 -3.08 -4.51
CA ILE A 35 10.79 -2.30 -5.60
C ILE A 35 11.86 -1.42 -6.22
N PRO A 36 12.19 -1.60 -7.53
CA PRO A 36 13.10 -0.70 -8.22
C PRO A 36 12.63 0.75 -8.12
N GLU A 37 13.55 1.67 -7.91
CA GLU A 37 13.22 3.09 -7.71
C GLU A 37 12.36 3.65 -8.86
N LYS A 38 12.65 3.24 -10.08
CA LYS A 38 11.88 3.65 -11.28
C LYS A 38 10.43 3.15 -11.31
N GLU A 39 10.09 2.15 -10.48
CA GLU A 39 8.76 1.57 -10.41
C GLU A 39 7.98 2.02 -9.17
N ARG A 40 8.55 2.85 -8.33
CA ARG A 40 7.93 3.30 -7.06
C ARG A 40 6.76 4.26 -7.25
N ASP A 41 6.55 4.79 -8.43
CA ASP A 41 5.35 5.53 -8.81
C ASP A 41 4.13 4.64 -9.11
N ARG A 42 4.34 3.32 -9.16
CA ARG A 42 3.33 2.31 -9.48
C ARG A 42 3.01 1.37 -8.32
N VAL A 43 3.15 1.87 -7.10
CA VAL A 43 2.83 1.12 -5.89
C VAL A 43 1.46 1.53 -5.39
N TYR A 44 0.53 0.57 -5.37
CA TYR A 44 -0.83 0.78 -4.87
C TYR A 44 -0.99 0.11 -3.50
N VAL A 45 -1.49 0.85 -2.53
CA VAL A 45 -1.76 0.34 -1.19
C VAL A 45 -3.26 0.17 -1.02
N TYR A 46 -3.69 -1.02 -0.62
CA TYR A 46 -5.10 -1.37 -0.55
C TYR A 46 -5.47 -2.01 0.79
N GLY A 47 -6.60 -1.58 1.34
CA GLY A 47 -7.27 -2.28 2.44
C GLY A 47 -6.63 -2.12 3.82
N LEU A 48 -5.67 -1.21 3.99
CA LEU A 48 -5.12 -0.91 5.30
C LEU A 48 -6.06 0.02 6.08
N SER A 49 -5.92 0.03 7.40
CA SER A 49 -6.62 1.00 8.26
C SER A 49 -6.24 2.44 7.93
N SER A 50 -5.02 2.66 7.46
CA SER A 50 -4.57 3.93 6.90
C SER A 50 -3.54 3.68 5.79
N CYS A 51 -3.99 3.67 4.55
CA CYS A 51 -3.11 3.61 3.39
C CYS A 51 -2.27 4.89 3.27
N SER A 52 -2.85 6.03 3.63
CA SER A 52 -2.13 7.31 3.64
C SER A 52 -0.91 7.29 4.53
N ALA A 53 -0.97 6.66 5.69
CA ALA A 53 0.16 6.49 6.59
C ALA A 53 1.28 5.70 5.93
N TRP A 54 0.94 4.65 5.20
CA TRP A 54 1.92 3.84 4.46
C TRP A 54 2.62 4.66 3.38
N TYR A 55 1.87 5.42 2.57
CA TYR A 55 2.45 6.28 1.53
C TYR A 55 3.38 7.33 2.12
N ILE A 56 3.02 7.93 3.27
CA ILE A 56 3.87 8.92 3.93
C ILE A 56 5.18 8.30 4.40
N GLN A 57 5.13 7.14 5.05
CA GLN A 57 6.34 6.43 5.50
C GLN A 57 7.24 6.02 4.34
N ALA A 58 6.64 5.58 3.24
CA ALA A 58 7.36 5.19 2.04
C ALA A 58 7.90 6.39 1.25
N GLY A 59 7.34 7.57 1.45
CA GLY A 59 7.67 8.76 0.66
C GLY A 59 7.17 8.68 -0.76
N LEU A 60 6.05 8.01 -0.97
CA LEU A 60 5.45 7.80 -2.29
C LEU A 60 4.15 8.57 -2.46
N GLN A 61 3.79 8.81 -3.70
CA GLN A 61 2.49 9.38 -4.07
C GLN A 61 1.52 8.26 -4.46
N PRO A 62 0.24 8.35 -4.08
CA PRO A 62 -0.76 7.40 -4.54
C PRO A 62 -0.88 7.43 -6.08
N PRO A 63 -0.93 6.26 -6.73
CA PRO A 63 -0.99 6.20 -8.19
C PRO A 63 -2.39 6.41 -8.78
N MET A 64 -3.44 6.39 -7.92
CA MET A 64 -4.82 6.61 -8.34
C MET A 64 -5.63 7.26 -7.22
N ARG A 65 -6.81 7.79 -7.56
CA ARG A 65 -7.60 8.62 -6.63
C ARG A 65 -8.21 7.87 -5.44
N TYR A 66 -8.54 6.59 -5.59
CA TYR A 66 -9.05 5.77 -4.48
C TYR A 66 -7.90 5.13 -3.73
N CYS A 67 -7.19 5.96 -2.97
CA CYS A 67 -5.93 5.60 -2.34
C CYS A 67 -6.04 5.32 -0.82
N ASP A 68 -7.22 5.47 -0.24
CA ASP A 68 -7.45 5.17 1.18
C ASP A 68 -8.92 4.83 1.43
N TRP A 69 -9.20 4.10 2.49
CA TRP A 69 -10.56 3.72 2.91
C TRP A 69 -11.35 2.96 1.83
N GLN A 70 -10.68 2.25 0.94
CA GLN A 70 -11.31 1.60 -0.20
C GLN A 70 -12.47 0.66 0.17
N PRO A 71 -12.36 -0.24 1.16
CA PRO A 71 -13.47 -1.13 1.52
C PRO A 71 -14.72 -0.35 1.94
N HIS A 72 -14.54 0.78 2.63
CA HIS A 72 -15.65 1.64 3.04
C HIS A 72 -16.34 2.29 1.85
N TYR A 73 -15.55 2.89 0.94
CA TYR A 73 -16.11 3.54 -0.26
C TYR A 73 -16.75 2.55 -1.23
N ILE A 74 -16.21 1.35 -1.35
CA ILE A 74 -16.80 0.30 -2.19
C ILE A 74 -18.19 -0.09 -1.68
N ARG A 75 -18.38 -0.15 -0.37
CA ARG A 75 -19.71 -0.43 0.22
C ARG A 75 -20.72 0.67 -0.07
N LEU A 76 -20.26 1.92 -0.08
CA LEU A 76 -21.13 3.07 -0.37
C LEU A 76 -21.44 3.20 -1.86
N ALA A 77 -20.46 2.91 -2.73
CA ALA A 77 -20.55 3.06 -4.17
C ALA A 77 -19.82 1.90 -4.88
N PRO A 78 -20.55 0.82 -5.23
CA PRO A 78 -19.95 -0.37 -5.86
C PRO A 78 -19.17 -0.10 -7.15
N GLU A 79 -19.48 0.97 -7.87
CA GLU A 79 -18.73 1.39 -9.06
C GLU A 79 -17.28 1.73 -8.77
N ILE A 80 -16.95 2.16 -7.54
CA ILE A 80 -15.59 2.40 -7.11
C ILE A 80 -14.81 1.08 -7.10
N GLY A 81 -15.41 0.00 -6.64
CA GLY A 81 -14.81 -1.33 -6.67
C GLY A 81 -14.46 -1.76 -8.09
N ARG A 82 -15.36 -1.55 -9.05
CA ARG A 82 -15.10 -1.86 -10.46
C ARG A 82 -13.94 -1.03 -11.03
N GLU A 83 -13.83 0.24 -10.66
CA GLU A 83 -12.74 1.09 -11.11
C GLU A 83 -11.39 0.61 -10.56
N ILE A 84 -11.35 0.20 -9.29
CA ILE A 84 -10.15 -0.38 -8.66
C ILE A 84 -9.78 -1.71 -9.33
N GLU A 85 -10.75 -2.59 -9.57
CA GLU A 85 -10.53 -3.86 -10.26
C GLU A 85 -9.96 -3.64 -11.66
N ASN A 86 -10.50 -2.72 -12.42
CA ASN A 86 -10.01 -2.37 -13.75
C ASN A 86 -8.58 -1.83 -13.70
N TYR A 87 -8.27 -1.02 -12.69
CA TYR A 87 -6.92 -0.50 -12.49
C TYR A 87 -5.93 -1.65 -12.23
N LEU A 88 -6.29 -2.60 -11.38
CA LEU A 88 -5.43 -3.74 -11.05
C LEU A 88 -5.27 -4.70 -12.24
N CYS A 89 -6.32 -4.97 -12.99
CA CYS A 89 -6.30 -5.86 -14.15
C CYS A 89 -5.63 -5.23 -15.37
N GLY A 90 -5.63 -3.91 -15.46
CA GLY A 90 -5.11 -3.16 -16.60
C GLY A 90 -3.58 -3.11 -16.71
N GLY A 91 -2.83 -3.65 -15.75
CA GLY A 91 -1.37 -3.68 -15.78
C GLY A 91 -0.68 -2.41 -15.30
N GLU A 92 -1.43 -1.38 -14.92
CA GLU A 92 -0.87 -0.13 -14.39
C GLU A 92 -0.35 -0.28 -12.97
N ALA A 93 -1.04 -1.07 -12.14
CA ALA A 93 -0.61 -1.39 -10.78
C ALA A 93 0.36 -2.57 -10.80
N ARG A 94 1.64 -2.28 -10.88
CA ARG A 94 2.68 -3.31 -10.91
C ARG A 94 2.96 -3.89 -9.53
N TRP A 95 2.84 -3.08 -8.50
CA TRP A 95 3.09 -3.45 -7.12
C TRP A 95 1.88 -3.09 -6.26
N VAL A 96 1.48 -4.00 -5.39
CA VAL A 96 0.36 -3.79 -4.48
C VAL A 96 0.80 -4.17 -3.06
N VAL A 97 0.44 -3.34 -2.09
CA VAL A 97 0.65 -3.61 -0.68
C VAL A 97 -0.69 -3.80 -0.01
N THR A 98 -0.84 -4.89 0.73
CA THR A 98 -2.04 -5.19 1.51
C THR A 98 -1.69 -5.45 2.97
N GLY A 99 -2.66 -5.36 3.87
CA GLY A 99 -2.52 -5.71 5.28
C GLY A 99 -3.08 -7.09 5.59
N ALA A 100 -2.72 -7.64 6.76
CA ALA A 100 -3.21 -8.92 7.24
C ALA A 100 -4.70 -8.90 7.61
N ASP A 101 -5.26 -7.70 7.85
CA ASP A 101 -6.63 -7.50 8.33
C ASP A 101 -7.67 -7.35 7.21
N THR A 102 -7.33 -7.67 5.98
CA THR A 102 -8.31 -7.74 4.89
C THR A 102 -9.23 -8.93 5.14
N VAL A 103 -10.21 -8.71 5.99
CA VAL A 103 -11.18 -9.71 6.41
C VAL A 103 -12.38 -9.60 5.51
N GLU A 104 -12.46 -10.36 4.48
CA GLU A 104 -13.68 -10.78 3.77
C GLU A 104 -13.35 -11.23 2.36
N PRO A 105 -14.21 -12.06 1.71
CA PRO A 105 -14.04 -12.40 0.32
C PRO A 105 -14.12 -11.12 -0.52
N ASP A 106 -12.98 -10.56 -0.77
CA ASP A 106 -12.78 -9.32 -1.50
C ASP A 106 -12.38 -9.69 -2.93
N THR A 107 -13.04 -9.09 -3.89
CA THR A 107 -12.71 -9.24 -5.32
C THR A 107 -11.25 -8.87 -5.59
N VAL A 108 -10.74 -7.89 -4.87
CA VAL A 108 -9.33 -7.49 -4.97
C VAL A 108 -8.40 -8.60 -4.51
N ALA A 109 -8.72 -9.28 -3.40
CA ALA A 109 -7.93 -10.42 -2.93
C ALA A 109 -7.90 -11.54 -3.98
N ALA A 110 -9.02 -11.83 -4.62
CA ALA A 110 -9.10 -12.81 -5.70
C ALA A 110 -8.23 -12.43 -6.91
N ILE A 111 -8.20 -11.16 -7.29
CA ILE A 111 -7.35 -10.65 -8.36
C ILE A 111 -5.87 -10.81 -8.00
N LEU A 112 -5.49 -10.47 -6.76
CA LEU A 112 -4.10 -10.61 -6.29
C LEU A 112 -3.65 -12.06 -6.34
N GLU A 113 -4.48 -12.98 -5.88
CA GLU A 113 -4.15 -14.41 -5.90
C GLU A 113 -4.02 -14.98 -7.32
N SER A 114 -4.82 -14.50 -8.27
CA SER A 114 -4.84 -15.00 -9.65
C SER A 114 -3.82 -14.33 -10.57
N GLU A 115 -3.52 -13.05 -10.39
CA GLU A 115 -2.72 -12.26 -11.33
C GLU A 115 -1.40 -11.73 -10.74
N TYR A 116 -1.25 -11.77 -9.43
CA TYR A 116 -0.06 -11.27 -8.74
C TYR A 116 0.64 -12.39 -7.98
N THR A 117 1.90 -12.14 -7.61
CA THR A 117 2.70 -13.05 -6.77
C THR A 117 3.09 -12.31 -5.50
N CYS A 118 2.86 -12.95 -4.35
CA CYS A 118 3.34 -12.39 -3.07
C CYS A 118 4.87 -12.53 -2.99
N VAL A 119 5.55 -11.41 -2.93
CA VAL A 119 7.02 -11.34 -2.92
C VAL A 119 7.58 -11.41 -1.51
N ASP A 120 6.94 -10.72 -0.56
CA ASP A 120 7.42 -10.63 0.81
C ASP A 120 6.28 -10.22 1.75
N THR A 121 6.45 -10.55 3.02
CA THR A 121 5.54 -10.13 4.10
C THR A 121 6.37 -9.61 5.27
N GLN A 122 6.07 -8.41 5.74
CA GLN A 122 6.76 -7.75 6.84
C GLN A 122 5.73 -7.11 7.79
N SER A 123 5.75 -7.51 9.07
CA SER A 123 4.88 -6.93 10.11
C SER A 123 3.39 -6.87 9.74
N GLY A 124 2.89 -7.92 9.05
CA GLY A 124 1.50 -7.99 8.62
C GLY A 124 1.21 -7.30 7.28
N TYR A 125 2.17 -6.62 6.67
CA TYR A 125 2.04 -6.10 5.31
C TYR A 125 2.54 -7.12 4.30
N SER A 126 1.80 -7.31 3.23
CA SER A 126 2.18 -8.19 2.12
C SER A 126 2.43 -7.38 0.86
N LEU A 127 3.54 -7.66 0.19
CA LEU A 127 3.90 -7.03 -1.08
C LEU A 127 3.61 -8.00 -2.22
N TRP A 128 2.83 -7.55 -3.20
CA TRP A 128 2.43 -8.30 -4.37
C TRP A 128 3.02 -7.67 -5.63
N LYS A 129 3.48 -8.52 -6.54
CA LYS A 129 4.02 -8.11 -7.84
C LYS A 129 3.29 -8.79 -8.97
N LYS A 130 2.93 -8.03 -9.98
CA LYS A 130 2.30 -8.54 -11.19
C LYS A 130 3.29 -9.24 -12.14
#